data_ed9ade1b510351c9adbd5c1050d41f19
#
_entry.id   ed9ade1b510351c9adbd5c1050d41f19
#
_cell.length_a   1.000
_cell.length_b   1.000
_cell.length_c   1.000
_cell.angle_alpha   90.00
_cell.angle_beta   90.00
_cell.angle_gamma   90.00
#
_symmetry.space_group_name_H-M   'P 1'
#
loop_
_entity.id
_entity.type
_entity.pdbx_description
1 polymer ?
#
loop_
_entity_poly.entity_id
_entity_poly.type
_entity_poly.pdbx_seq_one_letter_code
_entity_poly.pdbx_strand_id
1 'polypeptide(L)'
;MTIFICIFFIPQNSNIKVINYLETGELLWPAPGYFGINSYFGKRHAPTSGASTFHKGIDIAAPQGSEYIAVANGTISFIGFLGGGGYTVTLTDENKENGEIKYSYCHSDPNIIVSVGQKVVKGQVIGKVGPKNVYGVQGNRYFDSKGNPTNGATTGPHLHFGMRINGEYVNPLNYLKNKGKIE
;
A
#
# COMPACT_ATOMS: atom_id res chain seq x y z
N MET A 1 25.09 14.95 25.26
CA MET A 1 24.16 14.08 24.51
C MET A 1 23.80 14.82 23.21
N THR A 2 24.49 14.50 22.11
CA THR A 2 24.46 15.30 20.87
C THR A 2 23.37 14.70 19.96
N ILE A 3 22.34 15.52 19.70
CA ILE A 3 21.24 15.15 18.80
C ILE A 3 21.74 15.37 17.37
N PHE A 4 21.91 14.28 16.60
CA PHE A 4 22.15 14.33 15.16
C PHE A 4 20.82 14.60 14.43
N ILE A 5 20.65 15.82 13.93
CA ILE A 5 19.57 16.16 13.01
C ILE A 5 20.03 15.77 11.61
N CYS A 6 19.48 14.67 11.06
CA CYS A 6 19.63 14.36 9.63
C CYS A 6 18.74 15.30 8.82
N ILE A 7 19.33 16.29 8.18
CA ILE A 7 18.65 17.16 7.22
C ILE A 7 18.66 16.45 5.86
N PHE A 8 17.50 15.93 5.44
CA PHE A 8 17.31 15.48 4.06
C PHE A 8 17.05 16.70 3.15
N PHE A 9 17.92 16.88 2.15
CA PHE A 9 17.71 17.86 1.11
C PHE A 9 16.54 17.42 0.21
N ILE A 10 15.42 18.14 0.27
CA ILE A 10 14.29 17.98 -0.67
C ILE A 10 14.42 19.11 -1.71
N PRO A 11 14.36 18.82 -3.02
CA PRO A 11 14.44 19.86 -4.04
C PRO A 11 13.28 20.85 -3.90
N GLN A 12 13.62 22.14 -3.88
CA GLN A 12 12.71 23.26 -3.72
C GLN A 12 11.86 23.43 -5.00
N ASN A 13 10.72 22.76 -5.11
CA ASN A 13 9.57 23.22 -5.93
C ASN A 13 8.29 22.40 -5.68
N SER A 14 7.94 22.16 -4.44
CA SER A 14 6.57 21.81 -4.08
C SER A 14 6.27 22.46 -2.73
N ASN A 15 5.26 23.33 -2.68
CA ASN A 15 4.68 23.87 -1.44
C ASN A 15 3.94 22.76 -0.67
N ILE A 16 4.64 21.67 -0.36
CA ILE A 16 4.18 20.66 0.58
C ILE A 16 4.60 21.14 1.95
N LYS A 17 3.65 21.70 2.72
CA LYS A 17 3.81 21.83 4.17
C LYS A 17 4.14 20.44 4.71
N VAL A 18 5.41 20.19 5.03
CA VAL A 18 5.82 19.06 5.86
C VAL A 18 5.30 19.36 7.26
N ILE A 19 4.05 18.96 7.53
CA ILE A 19 3.50 19.04 8.86
C ILE A 19 4.22 17.97 9.68
N ASN A 20 4.74 18.35 10.85
CA ASN A 20 5.38 17.45 11.82
C ASN A 20 4.39 16.36 12.29
N TYR A 21 4.44 15.19 11.66
CA TYR A 21 3.58 14.03 11.99
C TYR A 21 4.19 13.09 13.04
N LEU A 22 5.26 13.51 13.72
CA LEU A 22 6.02 12.62 14.62
C LEU A 22 5.35 12.33 15.97
N GLU A 23 4.20 12.95 16.30
CA GLU A 23 3.65 12.87 17.68
C GLU A 23 2.21 12.35 17.82
N THR A 24 1.49 11.98 16.75
CA THR A 24 0.04 11.75 16.87
C THR A 24 -0.44 10.30 16.73
N GLY A 25 0.43 9.33 16.52
CA GLY A 25 0.00 7.91 16.33
C GLY A 25 -0.87 7.63 15.10
N GLU A 26 -1.16 8.64 14.27
CA GLU A 26 -2.03 8.51 13.11
C GLU A 26 -1.30 7.96 11.89
N LEU A 27 -2.01 7.14 11.11
CA LEU A 27 -1.46 6.56 9.88
C LEU A 27 -1.33 7.60 8.77
N LEU A 28 -0.21 7.56 8.03
CA LEU A 28 -0.04 8.37 6.83
C LEU A 28 -0.87 7.81 5.66
N TRP A 29 -1.17 8.68 4.68
CA TRP A 29 -1.72 8.25 3.41
C TRP A 29 -0.67 7.45 2.63
N PRO A 30 -0.98 6.22 2.14
CA PRO A 30 0.03 5.30 1.63
C PRO A 30 0.64 5.69 0.28
N ALA A 31 -0.05 6.49 -0.54
CA ALA A 31 0.40 6.91 -1.88
C ALA A 31 0.47 8.44 -1.96
N PRO A 32 1.56 9.09 -1.52
CA PRO A 32 1.70 10.54 -1.55
C PRO A 32 1.52 11.11 -2.97
N GLY A 33 0.71 12.15 -3.08
CA GLY A 33 0.38 12.80 -4.36
C GLY A 33 -0.80 12.17 -5.13
N TYR A 34 -1.31 11.01 -4.72
CA TYR A 34 -2.42 10.33 -5.37
C TYR A 34 -3.56 10.10 -4.36
N PHE A 35 -4.62 10.90 -4.46
CA PHE A 35 -5.72 10.88 -3.49
C PHE A 35 -7.05 10.35 -4.04
N GLY A 36 -7.12 10.08 -5.36
CA GLY A 36 -8.29 9.50 -5.99
C GLY A 36 -8.51 8.04 -5.56
N ILE A 37 -9.74 7.69 -5.18
CA ILE A 37 -10.13 6.32 -4.81
C ILE A 37 -11.02 5.75 -5.91
N ASN A 38 -10.56 4.69 -6.56
CA ASN A 38 -11.30 3.99 -7.62
C ASN A 38 -12.29 2.98 -7.05
N SER A 39 -12.01 2.40 -5.86
CA SER A 39 -12.88 1.43 -5.23
C SER A 39 -12.74 1.49 -3.71
N TYR A 40 -13.88 1.55 -3.03
CA TYR A 40 -13.97 1.64 -1.58
C TYR A 40 -14.06 0.25 -0.93
N PHE A 41 -13.73 0.19 0.37
CA PHE A 41 -13.91 -0.99 1.21
C PHE A 41 -15.39 -1.40 1.28
N GLY A 42 -15.66 -2.70 1.21
CA GLY A 42 -16.99 -3.26 1.41
C GLY A 42 -17.57 -3.99 0.20
N LYS A 43 -18.88 -4.17 0.17
CA LYS A 43 -19.58 -4.87 -0.92
C LYS A 43 -19.49 -4.10 -2.24
N ARG A 44 -19.16 -4.82 -3.32
CA ARG A 44 -19.09 -4.28 -4.70
C ARG A 44 -19.38 -5.36 -5.73
N HIS A 45 -19.61 -4.97 -6.98
CA HIS A 45 -19.48 -5.90 -8.11
C HIS A 45 -18.00 -6.22 -8.33
N ALA A 46 -17.70 -7.50 -8.63
CA ALA A 46 -16.32 -7.89 -8.94
C ALA A 46 -15.86 -7.18 -10.23
N PRO A 47 -14.76 -6.40 -10.20
CA PRO A 47 -14.33 -5.62 -11.36
C PRO A 47 -13.70 -6.47 -12.47
N THR A 48 -13.27 -7.68 -12.15
CA THR A 48 -12.68 -8.65 -13.09
C THR A 48 -12.85 -10.07 -12.54
N SER A 49 -12.64 -11.07 -13.40
CA SER A 49 -12.65 -12.47 -12.98
C SER A 49 -11.64 -12.73 -11.84
N GLY A 50 -12.06 -13.47 -10.83
CA GLY A 50 -11.24 -13.77 -9.64
C GLY A 50 -11.17 -12.66 -8.60
N ALA A 51 -11.70 -11.46 -8.87
CA ALA A 51 -11.84 -10.42 -7.86
C ALA A 51 -12.99 -10.72 -6.89
N SER A 52 -12.83 -10.30 -5.64
CA SER A 52 -13.86 -10.47 -4.61
C SER A 52 -15.01 -9.47 -4.78
N THR A 53 -16.23 -9.92 -4.46
CA THR A 53 -17.43 -9.07 -4.30
C THR A 53 -17.45 -8.33 -2.97
N PHE A 54 -16.54 -8.66 -2.06
CA PHE A 54 -16.27 -7.86 -0.86
C PHE A 54 -14.84 -7.33 -0.93
N HIS A 55 -14.68 -6.03 -1.08
CA HIS A 55 -13.39 -5.36 -1.17
C HIS A 55 -12.74 -5.20 0.20
N LYS A 56 -11.60 -5.84 0.40
CA LYS A 56 -10.88 -5.93 1.68
C LYS A 56 -9.85 -4.80 1.88
N GLY A 57 -10.06 -3.65 1.24
CA GLY A 57 -9.18 -2.50 1.25
C GLY A 57 -9.77 -1.33 0.47
N ILE A 58 -8.91 -0.44 0.02
CA ILE A 58 -9.24 0.64 -0.90
C ILE A 58 -8.30 0.58 -2.11
N ASP A 59 -8.79 0.94 -3.29
CA ASP A 59 -7.97 1.05 -4.50
C ASP A 59 -7.69 2.51 -4.80
N ILE A 60 -6.42 2.91 -4.68
CA ILE A 60 -5.94 4.27 -4.89
C ILE A 60 -5.47 4.42 -6.33
N ALA A 61 -5.95 5.44 -7.02
CA ALA A 61 -5.64 5.75 -8.43
C ALA A 61 -4.22 6.29 -8.60
N ALA A 62 -3.22 5.43 -8.38
CA ALA A 62 -1.80 5.73 -8.54
C ALA A 62 -1.26 4.97 -9.75
N PRO A 63 -0.65 5.64 -10.73
CA PRO A 63 -0.12 4.98 -11.94
C PRO A 63 1.07 4.08 -11.62
N GLN A 64 1.40 3.17 -12.55
CA GLN A 64 2.60 2.33 -12.48
C GLN A 64 3.84 3.18 -12.20
N GLY A 65 4.70 2.70 -11.30
CA GLY A 65 5.94 3.36 -10.89
C GLY A 65 5.77 4.39 -9.78
N SER A 66 4.52 4.76 -9.39
CA SER A 66 4.27 5.62 -8.24
C SER A 66 4.80 4.98 -6.96
N GLU A 67 5.51 5.73 -6.16
CA GLU A 67 6.01 5.28 -4.87
C GLU A 67 4.88 5.19 -3.85
N TYR A 68 4.96 4.17 -2.98
CA TYR A 68 4.14 4.08 -1.78
C TYR A 68 5.02 3.99 -0.53
N ILE A 69 4.49 4.46 0.59
CA ILE A 69 5.23 4.64 1.84
C ILE A 69 4.68 3.79 2.97
N ALA A 70 5.52 3.50 3.95
CA ALA A 70 5.10 2.92 5.22
C ALA A 70 4.15 3.87 5.96
N VAL A 71 2.91 3.45 6.20
CA VAL A 71 1.88 4.26 6.88
C VAL A 71 2.15 4.41 8.37
N ALA A 72 2.97 3.53 8.96
CA ALA A 72 3.38 3.48 10.36
C ALA A 72 4.81 2.95 10.48
N ASN A 73 5.41 3.05 11.67
CA ASN A 73 6.61 2.30 12.01
C ASN A 73 6.28 0.81 12.09
N GLY A 74 7.18 -0.05 11.61
CA GLY A 74 6.92 -1.48 11.68
C GLY A 74 8.00 -2.32 11.03
N THR A 75 7.68 -3.60 10.90
CA THR A 75 8.54 -4.61 10.27
C THR A 75 7.87 -5.19 9.04
N ILE A 76 8.59 -5.28 7.93
CA ILE A 76 8.11 -5.96 6.72
C ILE A 76 7.96 -7.45 7.04
N SER A 77 6.72 -7.93 7.08
CA SER A 77 6.39 -9.30 7.50
C SER A 77 6.13 -10.26 6.34
N PHE A 78 5.89 -9.74 5.14
CA PHE A 78 5.67 -10.55 3.95
C PHE A 78 6.05 -9.79 2.68
N ILE A 79 6.65 -10.50 1.74
CA ILE A 79 6.89 -10.07 0.36
C ILE A 79 6.64 -11.28 -0.55
N GLY A 80 5.79 -11.16 -1.55
CA GLY A 80 5.54 -12.22 -2.50
C GLY A 80 4.28 -12.03 -3.32
N PHE A 81 3.98 -13.02 -4.18
CA PHE A 81 2.74 -13.04 -4.95
C PHE A 81 1.61 -13.65 -4.10
N LEU A 82 0.59 -12.87 -3.76
CA LEU A 82 -0.48 -13.25 -2.85
C LEU A 82 -1.84 -13.29 -3.58
N GLY A 83 -2.04 -14.29 -4.40
CA GLY A 83 -3.32 -14.53 -5.07
C GLY A 83 -3.87 -13.29 -5.75
N GLY A 84 -5.11 -12.88 -5.41
CA GLY A 84 -5.76 -11.70 -5.97
C GLY A 84 -5.05 -10.37 -5.69
N GLY A 85 -4.22 -10.30 -4.67
CA GLY A 85 -3.40 -9.12 -4.38
C GLY A 85 -2.19 -8.95 -5.28
N GLY A 86 -1.83 -9.98 -6.07
CA GLY A 86 -0.62 -9.95 -6.89
C GLY A 86 0.64 -9.83 -6.05
N TYR A 87 1.68 -9.20 -6.58
CA TYR A 87 2.85 -8.86 -5.76
C TYR A 87 2.44 -7.95 -4.62
N THR A 88 2.75 -8.38 -3.42
CA THR A 88 2.28 -7.76 -2.17
C THR A 88 3.44 -7.57 -1.22
N VAL A 89 3.51 -6.40 -0.61
CA VAL A 89 4.34 -6.10 0.56
C VAL A 89 3.40 -5.97 1.76
N THR A 90 3.70 -6.65 2.87
CA THR A 90 2.94 -6.49 4.12
C THR A 90 3.85 -5.92 5.21
N LEU A 91 3.39 -4.84 5.81
CA LEU A 91 3.97 -4.21 6.99
C LEU A 91 3.17 -4.62 8.23
N THR A 92 3.86 -5.11 9.27
CA THR A 92 3.27 -5.32 10.60
C THR A 92 3.70 -4.17 11.51
N ASP A 93 2.72 -3.52 12.14
CA ASP A 93 2.93 -2.38 13.03
C ASP A 93 3.74 -2.78 14.28
N GLU A 94 4.62 -1.90 14.75
CA GLU A 94 5.34 -2.10 16.01
C GLU A 94 4.49 -1.71 17.23
N ASN A 95 3.48 -0.86 17.07
CA ASN A 95 2.57 -0.47 18.15
C ASN A 95 1.56 -1.59 18.43
N LYS A 96 1.72 -2.27 19.55
CA LYS A 96 0.90 -3.41 19.97
C LYS A 96 -0.25 -3.05 20.91
N GLU A 97 -0.46 -1.78 21.22
CA GLU A 97 -1.53 -1.35 22.14
C GLU A 97 -2.92 -1.75 21.64
N ASN A 98 -3.10 -1.82 20.32
CA ASN A 98 -4.36 -2.22 19.67
C ASN A 98 -4.33 -3.65 19.11
N GLY A 99 -3.37 -4.50 19.52
CA GLY A 99 -3.16 -5.83 18.98
C GLY A 99 -2.28 -5.85 17.73
N GLU A 100 -2.34 -6.95 16.96
CA GLU A 100 -1.57 -7.06 15.72
C GLU A 100 -2.26 -6.28 14.59
N ILE A 101 -1.58 -5.27 14.04
CA ILE A 101 -2.04 -4.52 12.88
C ILE A 101 -1.14 -4.82 11.69
N LYS A 102 -1.75 -5.16 10.55
CA LYS A 102 -1.06 -5.41 9.28
C LYS A 102 -1.60 -4.53 8.17
N TYR A 103 -0.70 -3.95 7.40
CA TYR A 103 -0.98 -3.15 6.22
C TYR A 103 -0.47 -3.89 4.98
N SER A 104 -1.33 -4.13 4.01
CA SER A 104 -0.97 -4.83 2.76
C SER A 104 -1.00 -3.85 1.59
N TYR A 105 0.12 -3.77 0.89
CA TYR A 105 0.33 -2.97 -0.33
C TYR A 105 0.36 -3.94 -1.50
N CYS A 106 -0.76 -4.05 -2.22
CA CYS A 106 -0.95 -5.03 -3.28
C CYS A 106 -0.76 -4.42 -4.67
N HIS A 107 -0.65 -5.29 -5.67
CA HIS A 107 -0.32 -4.94 -7.06
C HIS A 107 1.00 -4.17 -7.17
N SER A 108 1.95 -4.50 -6.30
CA SER A 108 3.28 -3.89 -6.24
C SER A 108 4.13 -4.26 -7.46
N ASP A 109 5.13 -3.42 -7.74
CA ASP A 109 6.17 -3.74 -8.70
C ASP A 109 6.95 -4.99 -8.23
N PRO A 110 7.24 -5.94 -9.14
CA PRO A 110 8.04 -7.12 -8.81
C PRO A 110 9.45 -6.79 -8.27
N ASN A 111 10.01 -5.63 -8.66
CA ASN A 111 11.30 -5.15 -8.16
C ASN A 111 11.13 -4.53 -6.76
N ILE A 112 10.92 -5.38 -5.77
CA ILE A 112 10.72 -4.97 -4.38
C ILE A 112 12.03 -4.41 -3.80
N ILE A 113 11.94 -3.25 -3.14
CA ILE A 113 13.10 -2.50 -2.62
C ILE A 113 13.34 -2.69 -1.12
N VAL A 114 12.55 -3.54 -0.46
CA VAL A 114 12.67 -3.89 0.97
C VAL A 114 12.78 -5.41 1.12
N SER A 115 13.13 -5.87 2.32
CA SER A 115 13.27 -7.30 2.64
C SER A 115 12.37 -7.72 3.81
N VAL A 116 11.95 -8.99 3.84
CA VAL A 116 11.23 -9.54 5.00
C VAL A 116 12.14 -9.46 6.24
N GLY A 117 11.57 -9.01 7.36
CA GLY A 117 12.29 -8.73 8.60
C GLY A 117 12.89 -7.32 8.67
N GLN A 118 12.89 -6.55 7.59
CA GLN A 118 13.38 -5.17 7.60
C GLN A 118 12.45 -4.29 8.45
N LYS A 119 13.05 -3.55 9.38
CA LYS A 119 12.38 -2.46 10.10
C LYS A 119 12.32 -1.23 9.21
N VAL A 120 11.17 -0.59 9.18
CA VAL A 120 10.91 0.63 8.41
C VAL A 120 10.27 1.68 9.30
N VAL A 121 10.55 2.95 9.00
CA VAL A 121 9.95 4.06 9.70
C VAL A 121 8.77 4.62 8.91
N LYS A 122 7.80 5.16 9.59
CA LYS A 122 6.64 5.86 9.03
C LYS A 122 7.11 6.93 8.03
N GLY A 123 6.54 6.90 6.82
CA GLY A 123 6.93 7.79 5.72
C GLY A 123 8.07 7.28 4.83
N GLN A 124 8.75 6.19 5.20
CA GLN A 124 9.76 5.58 4.35
C GLN A 124 9.13 5.00 3.08
N VAL A 125 9.73 5.23 1.92
CA VAL A 125 9.34 4.55 0.67
C VAL A 125 9.68 3.07 0.80
N ILE A 126 8.68 2.20 0.58
CA ILE A 126 8.81 0.74 0.74
C ILE A 126 8.50 -0.03 -0.53
N GLY A 127 8.06 0.64 -1.60
CA GLY A 127 7.81 0.02 -2.90
C GLY A 127 7.19 0.97 -3.90
N LYS A 128 6.83 0.39 -5.05
CA LYS A 128 6.18 1.11 -6.16
C LYS A 128 4.96 0.34 -6.65
N VAL A 129 4.00 1.08 -7.19
CA VAL A 129 2.85 0.50 -7.91
C VAL A 129 3.35 -0.26 -9.13
N GLY A 130 2.92 -1.50 -9.25
CA GLY A 130 3.36 -2.41 -10.31
C GLY A 130 2.60 -2.27 -11.62
N PRO A 131 3.06 -3.00 -12.65
CA PRO A 131 2.37 -3.11 -13.92
C PRO A 131 1.08 -3.94 -13.79
N LYS A 132 0.17 -3.74 -14.74
CA LYS A 132 -1.02 -4.60 -14.88
C LYS A 132 -0.64 -6.07 -15.10
N ASN A 133 0.31 -6.32 -16.00
CA ASN A 133 0.70 -7.66 -16.40
C ASN A 133 2.05 -8.04 -15.79
N VAL A 134 2.15 -9.29 -15.29
CA VAL A 134 3.37 -9.89 -14.74
C VAL A 134 3.52 -11.30 -15.25
N TYR A 135 4.72 -11.67 -15.68
CA TYR A 135 5.01 -12.94 -16.35
C TYR A 135 5.92 -13.82 -15.47
N GLY A 136 5.90 -15.14 -15.73
CA GLY A 136 6.77 -16.08 -15.05
C GLY A 136 6.40 -16.39 -13.60
N VAL A 137 5.23 -15.97 -13.12
CA VAL A 137 4.75 -16.23 -11.75
C VAL A 137 4.08 -17.61 -11.72
N GLN A 138 4.75 -18.58 -11.11
CA GLN A 138 4.22 -19.93 -10.97
C GLN A 138 2.91 -19.93 -10.17
N GLY A 139 1.88 -20.59 -10.70
CA GLY A 139 0.56 -20.69 -10.04
C GLY A 139 -0.29 -19.42 -10.12
N ASN A 140 0.12 -18.41 -10.88
CA ASN A 140 -0.75 -17.27 -11.16
C ASN A 140 -1.99 -17.73 -11.95
N ARG A 141 -3.17 -17.42 -11.43
CA ARG A 141 -4.49 -17.80 -12.02
C ARG A 141 -5.27 -16.59 -12.53
N TYR A 142 -4.65 -15.42 -12.56
CA TYR A 142 -5.30 -14.15 -12.93
C TYR A 142 -4.82 -13.74 -14.32
N PHE A 143 -5.79 -13.50 -15.21
CA PHE A 143 -5.54 -13.17 -16.61
C PHE A 143 -6.49 -12.06 -17.06
N ASP A 144 -6.04 -11.22 -17.97
CA ASP A 144 -6.91 -10.25 -18.62
C ASP A 144 -7.74 -10.93 -19.76
N SER A 145 -8.65 -10.15 -20.36
CA SER A 145 -9.52 -10.64 -21.45
C SER A 145 -8.77 -11.09 -22.71
N LYS A 146 -7.48 -10.76 -22.80
CA LYS A 146 -6.59 -11.18 -23.92
C LYS A 146 -5.74 -12.39 -23.55
N GLY A 147 -5.91 -12.96 -22.35
CA GLY A 147 -5.15 -14.08 -21.85
C GLY A 147 -3.76 -13.73 -21.30
N ASN A 148 -3.42 -12.45 -21.13
CA ASN A 148 -2.14 -12.07 -20.52
C ASN A 148 -2.24 -12.21 -18.99
N PRO A 149 -1.21 -12.78 -18.32
CA PRO A 149 -1.20 -12.91 -16.87
C PRO A 149 -1.15 -11.53 -16.20
N THR A 150 -2.01 -11.34 -15.21
CA THR A 150 -2.11 -10.06 -14.48
C THR A 150 -1.43 -10.13 -13.11
N ASN A 151 -1.13 -8.98 -12.56
CA ASN A 151 -0.57 -8.80 -11.21
C ASN A 151 -1.68 -8.98 -10.14
N GLY A 152 -2.18 -10.21 -10.01
CA GLY A 152 -3.38 -10.51 -9.23
C GLY A 152 -4.67 -10.10 -9.95
N ALA A 153 -5.76 -9.92 -9.19
CA ALA A 153 -7.09 -9.57 -9.72
C ALA A 153 -7.19 -8.06 -10.01
N THR A 154 -6.47 -7.59 -11.02
CA THR A 154 -6.43 -6.17 -11.40
C THR A 154 -6.87 -5.94 -12.84
N THR A 155 -7.50 -4.78 -13.08
CA THR A 155 -7.83 -4.28 -14.43
C THR A 155 -6.79 -3.32 -14.98
N GLY A 156 -5.89 -2.80 -14.13
CA GLY A 156 -4.84 -1.87 -14.50
C GLY A 156 -4.03 -1.41 -13.28
N PRO A 157 -2.96 -0.60 -13.48
CA PRO A 157 -2.14 -0.12 -12.39
C PRO A 157 -2.94 0.69 -11.37
N HIS A 158 -2.79 0.37 -10.10
CA HIS A 158 -3.31 1.09 -8.94
C HIS A 158 -2.65 0.53 -7.67
N LEU A 159 -2.72 1.22 -6.55
CA LEU A 159 -2.38 0.66 -5.25
C LEU A 159 -3.64 0.14 -4.56
N HIS A 160 -3.74 -1.18 -4.38
CA HIS A 160 -4.70 -1.72 -3.43
C HIS A 160 -4.08 -1.70 -2.03
N PHE A 161 -4.69 -0.96 -1.12
CA PHE A 161 -4.24 -0.85 0.27
C PHE A 161 -5.25 -1.48 1.22
N GLY A 162 -4.83 -2.58 1.87
CA GLY A 162 -5.62 -3.32 2.85
C GLY A 162 -5.10 -3.13 4.27
N MET A 163 -5.99 -3.17 5.25
CA MET A 163 -5.67 -3.10 6.67
C MET A 163 -6.36 -4.22 7.43
N ARG A 164 -5.64 -4.86 8.37
CA ARG A 164 -6.19 -5.86 9.29
C ARG A 164 -5.79 -5.53 10.72
N ILE A 165 -6.74 -5.70 11.63
CA ILE A 165 -6.52 -5.63 13.08
C ILE A 165 -6.89 -7.00 13.65
N ASN A 166 -5.96 -7.68 14.31
CA ASN A 166 -6.12 -9.03 14.86
C ASN A 166 -6.68 -10.04 13.84
N GLY A 167 -6.21 -9.94 12.58
CA GLY A 167 -6.64 -10.80 11.49
C GLY A 167 -7.88 -10.34 10.71
N GLU A 168 -8.72 -9.49 11.29
CA GLU A 168 -9.96 -9.00 10.68
C GLU A 168 -9.72 -7.79 9.77
N TYR A 169 -10.28 -7.81 8.56
CA TYR A 169 -10.20 -6.70 7.62
C TYR A 169 -11.08 -5.53 8.07
N VAL A 170 -10.48 -4.34 8.11
CA VAL A 170 -11.16 -3.09 8.48
C VAL A 170 -11.06 -2.06 7.35
N ASN A 171 -11.99 -1.08 7.34
CA ASN A 171 -11.94 0.00 6.35
C ASN A 171 -10.75 0.94 6.66
N PRO A 172 -9.73 1.00 5.79
CA PRO A 172 -8.54 1.82 6.04
C PRO A 172 -8.86 3.31 6.21
N LEU A 173 -9.91 3.81 5.56
CA LEU A 173 -10.31 5.23 5.64
C LEU A 173 -10.75 5.67 7.05
N ASN A 174 -11.05 4.74 7.95
CA ASN A 174 -11.35 5.08 9.33
C ASN A 174 -10.10 5.45 10.15
N TYR A 175 -8.89 5.09 9.65
CA TYR A 175 -7.62 5.20 10.36
C TYR A 175 -6.61 6.12 9.67
N LEU A 176 -6.71 6.29 8.35
CA LEU A 176 -5.82 7.15 7.57
C LEU A 176 -6.14 8.64 7.79
N LYS A 177 -5.10 9.44 8.05
CA LYS A 177 -5.17 10.90 7.94
C LYS A 177 -5.22 11.33 6.47
N ASN A 178 -5.83 12.48 6.23
CA ASN A 178 -5.98 13.08 4.89
C ASN A 178 -6.66 12.13 3.88
N LYS A 179 -7.96 11.94 4.07
CA LYS A 179 -8.85 11.16 3.19
C LYS A 179 -8.97 11.74 1.77
N GLY A 180 -7.86 12.21 1.18
CA GLY A 180 -7.85 12.79 -0.16
C GLY A 180 -8.38 14.22 -0.25
N LYS A 181 -8.46 14.96 0.84
CA LYS A 181 -8.69 16.41 0.80
C LYS A 181 -7.38 17.15 0.99
N ILE A 182 -6.92 17.82 -0.06
CA ILE A 182 -6.00 18.95 0.05
C ILE A 182 -6.91 20.13 0.42
N GLU A 183 -6.77 20.69 1.61
CA GLU A 183 -7.26 22.03 1.92
C GLU A 183 -6.27 23.05 1.38
#